data_a454dc3ce8421d252d87bc8a0b7451aa
#
_entry.id   a454dc3ce8421d252d87bc8a0b7451aa
#
_cell.length_a   1.000
_cell.length_b   1.000
_cell.length_c   1.000
_cell.angle_alpha   90.00
_cell.angle_beta   90.00
_cell.angle_gamma   90.00
#
_symmetry.space_group_name_H-M   'P 1'
#
loop_
_entity.id
_entity.type
_entity.pdbx_description
1 polymer ?
#
loop_
_entity_poly.entity_id
_entity_poly.type
_entity_poly.pdbx_seq_one_letter_code
_entity_poly.pdbx_strand_id
1 'polypeptide(L)'
;FSRFLRSDATDYPDIDYDVSDPMVLKDMLIEEWGDDVVVPISNWNTLQLRSLLKDISKFYEIPFNEVNAVTNVMMKEATPAAKRKHGIRAGVYTPTFEETIEFSDSLRAFLNKYPHVADHVMALYGSYRSCSRHAGGVVVGEQLNKYMPLISSKGVRQTPWSEGQNVRQLEPLGFIKFDILGLSTLRMIEDCIRRVLIKHGAENPSFAQIKSFYDQNLHPDVIDLNNEEVYENIFHEGKWAGIFQFTEKGAQDFAKRAQPKSIIDIAAITSIYRPGPLSAGVDKQYVAAIN
;
A
#
# COMPACT_ATOMS: atom_id res chain seq x y z
N PHE A 1 8.78 17.87 17.55
CA PHE A 1 9.81 16.91 18.00
C PHE A 1 9.24 15.88 18.96
N SER A 2 8.58 16.27 20.06
CA SER A 2 8.00 15.35 21.06
C SER A 2 6.97 14.36 20.49
N ARG A 3 6.37 14.64 19.31
CA ARG A 3 5.44 13.72 18.64
C ARG A 3 6.15 12.60 17.89
N PHE A 4 7.39 12.82 17.47
CA PHE A 4 8.17 11.87 16.66
C PHE A 4 9.22 11.13 17.47
N LEU A 5 9.68 11.74 18.58
CA LEU A 5 10.74 11.21 19.46
C LEU A 5 10.18 11.11 20.88
N ARG A 6 9.31 10.15 21.11
CA ARG A 6 8.85 9.82 22.45
C ARG A 6 9.95 9.06 23.17
N SER A 7 10.25 9.43 24.43
CA SER A 7 11.26 8.74 25.24
C SER A 7 10.89 7.29 25.57
N ASP A 8 9.63 6.93 25.39
CA ASP A 8 9.08 5.59 25.59
C ASP A 8 8.80 4.83 24.26
N ALA A 9 9.24 5.38 23.13
CA ALA A 9 9.11 4.71 21.84
C ALA A 9 10.04 3.49 21.78
N THR A 10 9.47 2.33 21.51
CA THR A 10 10.17 1.06 21.32
C THR A 10 10.32 0.69 19.85
N ASP A 11 9.55 1.36 18.99
CA ASP A 11 9.53 1.09 17.56
C ASP A 11 10.63 1.89 16.84
N TYR A 12 11.25 1.29 15.83
CA TYR A 12 12.15 1.98 14.92
C TYR A 12 11.39 2.98 14.03
N PRO A 13 12.08 4.02 13.49
CA PRO A 13 11.43 4.95 12.57
C PRO A 13 11.05 4.26 11.26
N ASP A 14 9.87 4.58 10.75
CA ASP A 14 9.51 4.27 9.37
C ASP A 14 10.27 5.21 8.42
N ILE A 15 10.99 4.64 7.46
CA ILE A 15 11.75 5.38 6.46
C ILE A 15 11.14 5.11 5.10
N ASP A 16 10.40 6.09 4.60
CA ASP A 16 9.75 6.05 3.28
C ASP A 16 10.53 6.94 2.29
N TYR A 17 10.72 6.46 1.07
CA TYR A 17 11.37 7.17 -0.01
C TYR A 17 10.60 7.06 -1.31
N ASP A 18 10.17 8.20 -1.86
CA ASP A 18 9.37 8.28 -3.07
C ASP A 18 10.23 8.22 -4.33
N VAL A 19 9.85 7.38 -5.28
CA VAL A 19 10.54 7.27 -6.58
C VAL A 19 9.54 7.05 -7.72
N SER A 20 9.97 7.31 -8.94
CA SER A 20 9.21 6.99 -10.14
C SER A 20 9.15 5.50 -10.43
N ASP A 21 10.26 4.78 -10.20
CA ASP A 21 10.38 3.33 -10.39
C ASP A 21 11.21 2.67 -9.26
N PRO A 22 10.56 2.01 -8.29
CA PRO A 22 11.25 1.38 -7.16
C PRO A 22 12.11 0.18 -7.57
N MET A 23 11.80 -0.47 -8.69
CA MET A 23 12.61 -1.61 -9.13
C MET A 23 13.96 -1.16 -9.70
N VAL A 24 13.94 -0.11 -10.51
CA VAL A 24 15.17 0.49 -11.06
C VAL A 24 16.07 0.98 -9.93
N LEU A 25 15.51 1.67 -8.92
CA LEU A 25 16.34 2.14 -7.80
C LEU A 25 16.92 0.97 -6.99
N LYS A 26 16.16 -0.08 -6.71
CA LYS A 26 16.67 -1.27 -6.01
C LYS A 26 17.79 -1.96 -6.76
N ASP A 27 17.61 -2.13 -8.08
CA ASP A 27 18.62 -2.78 -8.92
C ASP A 27 19.91 -1.95 -8.96
N MET A 28 19.81 -0.62 -9.05
CA MET A 28 20.97 0.29 -8.98
C MET A 28 21.68 0.21 -7.61
N LEU A 29 20.93 0.19 -6.51
CA LEU A 29 21.52 0.08 -5.17
C LEU A 29 22.21 -1.29 -4.96
N ILE A 30 21.64 -2.36 -5.50
CA ILE A 30 22.24 -3.70 -5.45
C ILE A 30 23.50 -3.76 -6.31
N GLU A 31 23.49 -3.13 -7.49
CA GLU A 31 24.65 -3.06 -8.37
C GLU A 31 25.80 -2.27 -7.73
N GLU A 32 25.51 -1.16 -7.06
CA GLU A 32 26.52 -0.29 -6.44
C GLU A 32 27.08 -0.87 -5.13
N TRP A 33 26.23 -1.45 -4.26
CA TRP A 33 26.63 -1.84 -2.91
C TRP A 33 26.69 -3.36 -2.67
N GLY A 34 26.09 -4.15 -3.55
CA GLY A 34 26.05 -5.61 -3.46
C GLY A 34 24.73 -6.17 -2.95
N ASP A 35 24.45 -7.42 -3.32
CA ASP A 35 23.24 -8.15 -3.02
C ASP A 35 23.19 -8.78 -1.61
N ASP A 36 24.24 -8.59 -0.83
CA ASP A 36 24.35 -8.91 0.59
C ASP A 36 24.33 -7.66 1.50
N VAL A 37 24.36 -6.47 0.90
CA VAL A 37 24.23 -5.17 1.56
C VAL A 37 22.82 -4.60 1.41
N VAL A 38 22.25 -4.65 0.21
CA VAL A 38 20.89 -4.20 -0.09
C VAL A 38 20.02 -5.41 -0.37
N VAL A 39 19.21 -5.80 0.60
CA VAL A 39 18.43 -7.03 0.54
C VAL A 39 16.94 -6.73 0.53
N PRO A 40 16.23 -7.06 -0.57
CA PRO A 40 14.76 -6.95 -0.62
C PRO A 40 14.09 -7.81 0.46
N ILE A 41 13.04 -7.27 1.04
CA ILE A 41 12.25 -7.98 2.05
C ILE A 41 11.34 -9.01 1.37
N SER A 42 11.25 -10.19 1.96
CA SER A 42 10.30 -11.22 1.57
C SER A 42 8.89 -10.91 2.03
N ASN A 43 7.92 -11.32 1.23
CA ASN A 43 6.52 -11.36 1.62
C ASN A 43 6.00 -12.79 1.48
N TRP A 44 5.59 -13.38 2.59
CA TRP A 44 5.05 -14.73 2.64
C TRP A 44 3.54 -14.68 2.46
N ASN A 45 3.09 -15.06 1.26
CA ASN A 45 1.67 -15.11 0.96
C ASN A 45 1.03 -16.32 1.60
N THR A 46 -0.08 -16.12 2.28
CA THR A 46 -0.87 -17.20 2.88
C THR A 46 -2.08 -17.56 2.01
N LEU A 47 -2.57 -18.77 2.19
CA LEU A 47 -3.78 -19.27 1.54
C LEU A 47 -5.00 -18.55 2.13
N GLN A 48 -5.60 -17.70 1.32
CA GLN A 48 -6.79 -16.93 1.70
C GLN A 48 -8.06 -17.63 1.23
N LEU A 49 -9.13 -17.52 1.99
CA LEU A 49 -10.38 -18.27 1.82
C LEU A 49 -10.90 -18.27 0.37
N ARG A 50 -10.97 -17.10 -0.27
CA ARG A 50 -11.53 -16.97 -1.62
C ARG A 50 -10.73 -17.74 -2.69
N SER A 51 -9.42 -17.66 -2.64
CA SER A 51 -8.54 -18.38 -3.58
C SER A 51 -8.47 -19.86 -3.23
N LEU A 52 -8.38 -20.18 -1.94
CA LEU A 52 -8.28 -21.55 -1.45
C LEU A 52 -9.53 -22.38 -1.82
N LEU A 53 -10.74 -21.83 -1.64
CA LEU A 53 -11.97 -22.47 -2.09
C LEU A 53 -11.94 -22.80 -3.59
N LYS A 54 -11.44 -21.88 -4.42
CA LYS A 54 -11.32 -22.10 -5.87
C LYS A 54 -10.28 -23.18 -6.19
N ASP A 55 -9.13 -23.15 -5.51
CA ASP A 55 -8.04 -24.10 -5.76
C ASP A 55 -8.45 -25.52 -5.34
N ILE A 56 -9.05 -25.70 -4.15
CA ILE A 56 -9.52 -27.01 -3.66
C ILE A 56 -10.70 -27.52 -4.50
N SER A 57 -11.65 -26.64 -4.84
CA SER A 57 -12.78 -27.02 -5.68
C SER A 57 -12.34 -27.47 -7.08
N LYS A 58 -11.33 -26.83 -7.65
CA LYS A 58 -10.74 -27.26 -8.92
C LYS A 58 -10.10 -28.64 -8.83
N PHE A 59 -9.43 -28.94 -7.72
CA PHE A 59 -8.86 -30.27 -7.48
C PHE A 59 -9.94 -31.37 -7.46
N TYR A 60 -11.13 -31.04 -6.92
CA TYR A 60 -12.28 -31.95 -6.89
C TYR A 60 -13.22 -31.83 -8.09
N GLU A 61 -12.79 -31.17 -9.16
CA GLU A 61 -13.54 -31.00 -10.41
C GLU A 61 -14.93 -30.35 -10.24
N ILE A 62 -15.12 -29.56 -9.17
CA ILE A 62 -16.36 -28.83 -8.94
C ILE A 62 -16.45 -27.68 -9.97
N PRO A 63 -17.63 -27.51 -10.61
CA PRO A 63 -17.80 -26.48 -11.64
C PRO A 63 -17.43 -25.08 -11.17
N PHE A 64 -16.57 -24.38 -11.90
CA PHE A 64 -16.08 -23.05 -11.56
C PHE A 64 -17.21 -22.05 -11.29
N ASN A 65 -18.30 -22.12 -12.05
CA ASN A 65 -19.45 -21.23 -11.88
C ASN A 65 -20.08 -21.34 -10.49
N GLU A 66 -20.16 -22.55 -9.95
CA GLU A 66 -20.71 -22.79 -8.61
C GLU A 66 -19.84 -22.17 -7.53
N VAL A 67 -18.53 -22.45 -7.58
CA VAL A 67 -17.57 -21.88 -6.61
C VAL A 67 -17.50 -20.36 -6.74
N ASN A 68 -17.51 -19.84 -7.97
CA ASN A 68 -17.43 -18.42 -8.22
C ASN A 68 -18.68 -17.68 -7.71
N ALA A 69 -19.87 -18.28 -7.82
CA ALA A 69 -21.09 -17.73 -7.24
C ALA A 69 -20.94 -17.52 -5.73
N VAL A 70 -20.48 -18.54 -4.99
CA VAL A 70 -20.25 -18.46 -3.54
C VAL A 70 -19.17 -17.43 -3.19
N THR A 71 -18.01 -17.50 -3.84
CA THR A 71 -16.89 -16.60 -3.52
C THR A 71 -17.16 -15.12 -3.84
N ASN A 72 -18.15 -14.81 -4.68
CA ASN A 72 -18.54 -13.43 -4.97
C ASN A 72 -19.53 -12.84 -3.95
N VAL A 73 -20.26 -13.68 -3.20
CA VAL A 73 -21.29 -13.22 -2.27
C VAL A 73 -20.91 -13.41 -0.80
N MET A 74 -20.09 -14.42 -0.44
CA MET A 74 -19.79 -14.79 0.94
C MET A 74 -19.30 -13.61 1.80
N MET A 75 -18.40 -12.77 1.27
CA MET A 75 -17.89 -11.61 1.99
C MET A 75 -18.95 -10.50 2.12
N LYS A 76 -19.84 -10.36 1.14
CA LYS A 76 -20.95 -9.40 1.20
C LYS A 76 -22.00 -9.80 2.25
N GLU A 77 -22.18 -11.10 2.45
CA GLU A 77 -23.06 -11.64 3.50
C GLU A 77 -22.41 -11.49 4.89
N ALA A 78 -21.16 -11.91 5.02
CA ALA A 78 -20.48 -11.97 6.32
C ALA A 78 -20.06 -10.60 6.87
N THR A 79 -19.54 -9.69 6.04
CA THR A 79 -18.95 -8.44 6.52
C THR A 79 -19.90 -7.55 7.34
N PRO A 80 -21.18 -7.33 6.94
CA PRO A 80 -22.09 -6.50 7.74
C PRO A 80 -22.42 -7.11 9.10
N ALA A 81 -22.54 -8.43 9.17
CA ALA A 81 -22.86 -9.14 10.41
C ALA A 81 -21.66 -9.14 11.37
N ALA A 82 -20.46 -9.44 10.85
CA ALA A 82 -19.21 -9.39 11.61
C ALA A 82 -18.94 -7.98 12.17
N LYS A 83 -19.14 -6.93 11.37
CA LYS A 83 -19.03 -5.54 11.83
C LYS A 83 -19.99 -5.25 13.00
N ARG A 84 -21.24 -5.69 12.90
CA ARG A 84 -22.22 -5.52 14.00
C ARG A 84 -21.78 -6.25 15.26
N LYS A 85 -21.29 -7.49 15.14
CA LYS A 85 -20.77 -8.29 16.26
C LYS A 85 -19.67 -7.56 17.03
N HIS A 86 -18.78 -6.85 16.31
CA HIS A 86 -17.66 -6.11 16.90
C HIS A 86 -17.95 -4.61 17.16
N GLY A 87 -19.15 -4.15 16.92
CA GLY A 87 -19.52 -2.73 17.13
C GLY A 87 -18.83 -1.76 16.16
N ILE A 88 -18.30 -2.25 15.03
CA ILE A 88 -17.59 -1.44 14.06
C ILE A 88 -18.59 -0.70 13.17
N ARG A 89 -18.69 0.61 13.35
CA ARG A 89 -19.67 1.46 12.64
C ARG A 89 -19.13 1.98 11.30
N ALA A 90 -17.81 2.20 11.18
CA ALA A 90 -17.17 2.75 9.99
C ALA A 90 -15.82 2.07 9.73
N GLY A 91 -15.26 2.25 8.52
CA GLY A 91 -13.98 1.67 8.13
C GLY A 91 -14.10 0.30 7.44
N VAL A 92 -12.95 -0.21 6.98
CA VAL A 92 -12.84 -1.52 6.35
C VAL A 92 -12.67 -2.58 7.44
N TYR A 93 -13.41 -3.67 7.34
CA TYR A 93 -13.25 -4.86 8.19
C TYR A 93 -13.32 -6.10 7.32
N THR A 94 -12.37 -6.99 7.50
CA THR A 94 -12.35 -8.29 6.81
C THR A 94 -12.70 -9.36 7.84
N PRO A 95 -13.84 -10.06 7.69
CA PRO A 95 -14.20 -11.16 8.58
C PRO A 95 -13.14 -12.26 8.58
N THR A 96 -12.95 -12.89 9.74
CA THR A 96 -12.13 -14.10 9.85
C THR A 96 -12.80 -15.26 9.09
N PHE A 97 -12.08 -16.37 8.99
CA PHE A 97 -12.64 -17.58 8.37
C PHE A 97 -13.87 -18.08 9.13
N GLU A 98 -13.78 -18.15 10.45
CA GLU A 98 -14.86 -18.58 11.33
C GLU A 98 -16.08 -17.67 11.21
N GLU A 99 -15.87 -16.37 11.21
CA GLU A 99 -16.95 -15.38 11.02
C GLU A 99 -17.57 -15.47 9.64
N THR A 100 -16.77 -15.77 8.60
CA THR A 100 -17.30 -15.95 7.26
C THR A 100 -18.19 -17.19 7.19
N ILE A 101 -17.83 -18.29 7.86
CA ILE A 101 -18.70 -19.47 8.00
C ILE A 101 -19.94 -19.12 8.82
N GLU A 102 -19.78 -18.42 9.95
CA GLU A 102 -20.89 -18.06 10.84
C GLU A 102 -21.95 -17.20 10.14
N PHE A 103 -21.53 -16.25 9.31
CA PHE A 103 -22.42 -15.22 8.76
C PHE A 103 -22.71 -15.32 7.26
N SER A 104 -22.14 -16.30 6.55
CA SER A 104 -22.47 -16.54 5.13
C SER A 104 -23.26 -17.82 4.94
N ASP A 105 -24.54 -17.67 4.59
CA ASP A 105 -25.40 -18.81 4.29
C ASP A 105 -24.94 -19.52 3.01
N SER A 106 -24.50 -18.75 2.01
CA SER A 106 -23.99 -19.29 0.75
C SER A 106 -22.74 -20.15 0.97
N LEU A 107 -21.81 -19.72 1.84
CA LEU A 107 -20.62 -20.49 2.16
C LEU A 107 -20.98 -21.77 2.92
N ARG A 108 -21.84 -21.67 3.95
CA ARG A 108 -22.28 -22.84 4.72
C ARG A 108 -22.97 -23.88 3.83
N ALA A 109 -23.88 -23.45 2.97
CA ALA A 109 -24.57 -24.35 2.05
C ALA A 109 -23.59 -25.08 1.12
N PHE A 110 -22.59 -24.36 0.60
CA PHE A 110 -21.53 -24.93 -0.24
C PHE A 110 -20.66 -25.94 0.51
N LEU A 111 -20.18 -25.60 1.71
CA LEU A 111 -19.35 -26.49 2.53
C LEU A 111 -20.12 -27.74 2.99
N ASN A 112 -21.42 -27.60 3.30
CA ASN A 112 -22.28 -28.75 3.61
C ASN A 112 -22.51 -29.66 2.43
N LYS A 113 -22.60 -29.10 1.19
CA LYS A 113 -22.71 -29.87 -0.03
C LYS A 113 -21.42 -30.62 -0.37
N TYR A 114 -20.26 -30.05 -0.01
CA TYR A 114 -18.93 -30.59 -0.29
C TYR A 114 -18.09 -30.71 1.00
N PRO A 115 -18.40 -31.65 1.90
CA PRO A 115 -17.70 -31.76 3.19
C PRO A 115 -16.19 -31.96 3.05
N HIS A 116 -15.75 -32.73 2.07
CA HIS A 116 -14.34 -32.95 1.78
C HIS A 116 -13.58 -31.66 1.36
N VAL A 117 -14.27 -30.70 0.72
CA VAL A 117 -13.72 -29.38 0.45
C VAL A 117 -13.58 -28.58 1.75
N ALA A 118 -14.58 -28.68 2.64
CA ALA A 118 -14.55 -28.00 3.93
C ALA A 118 -13.34 -28.45 4.76
N ASP A 119 -13.11 -29.79 4.88
CA ASP A 119 -12.00 -30.35 5.62
C ASP A 119 -10.64 -29.85 5.13
N HIS A 120 -10.44 -29.84 3.82
CA HIS A 120 -9.19 -29.34 3.23
C HIS A 120 -9.02 -27.83 3.36
N VAL A 121 -10.10 -27.06 3.21
CA VAL A 121 -10.06 -25.60 3.39
C VAL A 121 -9.72 -25.26 4.83
N MET A 122 -10.32 -25.92 5.82
CA MET A 122 -10.02 -25.73 7.24
C MET A 122 -8.57 -26.09 7.57
N ALA A 123 -8.07 -27.19 7.00
CA ALA A 123 -6.69 -27.64 7.24
C ALA A 123 -5.63 -26.72 6.64
N LEU A 124 -5.92 -26.09 5.50
CA LEU A 124 -4.95 -25.31 4.73
C LEU A 124 -5.08 -23.79 4.89
N TYR A 125 -6.19 -23.29 5.41
CA TYR A 125 -6.41 -21.87 5.57
C TYR A 125 -5.32 -21.20 6.41
N GLY A 126 -4.78 -20.10 5.94
CA GLY A 126 -3.70 -19.38 6.62
C GLY A 126 -2.31 -20.00 6.46
N SER A 127 -2.17 -21.21 5.91
CA SER A 127 -0.86 -21.80 5.61
C SER A 127 -0.11 -21.01 4.55
N TYR A 128 1.22 -21.05 4.59
CA TYR A 128 2.04 -20.36 3.60
C TYR A 128 1.89 -21.00 2.21
N ARG A 129 1.62 -20.15 1.22
CA ARG A 129 1.48 -20.55 -0.18
C ARG A 129 2.76 -20.36 -0.98
N SER A 130 3.35 -19.18 -0.87
CA SER A 130 4.52 -18.80 -1.66
C SER A 130 5.26 -17.64 -1.04
N CYS A 131 6.56 -17.57 -1.35
CA CYS A 131 7.37 -16.41 -1.09
C CYS A 131 7.35 -15.48 -2.32
N SER A 132 7.14 -14.19 -2.08
CA SER A 132 7.29 -13.12 -3.07
C SER A 132 8.17 -12.01 -2.51
N ARG A 133 8.62 -11.11 -3.38
CA ARG A 133 9.37 -9.93 -2.97
C ARG A 133 8.41 -8.82 -2.57
N HIS A 134 8.67 -8.15 -1.43
CA HIS A 134 7.96 -6.94 -1.04
C HIS A 134 8.15 -5.84 -2.10
N ALA A 135 7.07 -5.14 -2.44
CA ALA A 135 7.11 -4.15 -3.53
C ALA A 135 8.10 -3.01 -3.26
N GLY A 136 8.07 -2.45 -2.04
CA GLY A 136 8.89 -1.31 -1.60
C GLY A 136 10.06 -1.71 -0.70
N GLY A 137 9.83 -2.58 0.29
CA GLY A 137 10.74 -2.80 1.41
C GLY A 137 12.08 -3.39 1.06
N VAL A 138 13.13 -2.79 1.60
CA VAL A 138 14.50 -3.30 1.60
C VAL A 138 15.11 -3.16 2.99
N VAL A 139 16.05 -4.04 3.33
CA VAL A 139 16.97 -3.88 4.45
C VAL A 139 18.33 -3.50 3.90
N VAL A 140 18.99 -2.52 4.51
CA VAL A 140 20.33 -2.09 4.12
C VAL A 140 21.26 -2.28 5.31
N GLY A 141 22.38 -2.96 5.10
CA GLY A 141 23.39 -3.18 6.14
C GLY A 141 24.57 -3.97 5.64
N GLU A 142 25.73 -3.74 6.22
CA GLU A 142 26.95 -4.47 5.86
C GLU A 142 26.85 -5.94 6.24
N GLN A 143 27.17 -6.82 5.31
CA GLN A 143 27.30 -8.28 5.52
C GLN A 143 26.06 -8.91 6.17
N LEU A 144 24.87 -8.55 5.67
CA LEU A 144 23.61 -9.06 6.21
C LEU A 144 23.54 -10.59 6.26
N ASN A 145 24.24 -11.28 5.36
CA ASN A 145 24.36 -12.73 5.34
C ASN A 145 25.02 -13.35 6.59
N LYS A 146 25.72 -12.54 7.41
CA LYS A 146 26.25 -12.98 8.70
C LYS A 146 25.21 -12.93 9.83
N TYR A 147 24.18 -12.11 9.67
CA TYR A 147 23.17 -11.86 10.70
C TYR A 147 21.85 -12.59 10.42
N MET A 148 21.58 -12.89 9.14
CA MET A 148 20.40 -13.64 8.74
C MET A 148 20.68 -14.56 7.55
N PRO A 149 20.05 -15.75 7.48
CA PRO A 149 20.19 -16.65 6.33
C PRO A 149 19.40 -16.07 5.14
N LEU A 150 20.09 -15.48 4.17
CA LEU A 150 19.44 -14.96 2.98
C LEU A 150 18.89 -16.12 2.12
N ILE A 151 17.64 -15.97 1.65
CA ILE A 151 17.01 -16.93 0.76
C ILE A 151 17.07 -16.46 -0.69
N SER A 152 17.05 -17.38 -1.64
CA SER A 152 16.92 -17.06 -3.06
C SER A 152 15.51 -17.37 -3.54
N SER A 153 14.83 -16.37 -4.10
CA SER A 153 13.53 -16.54 -4.72
C SER A 153 13.55 -15.91 -6.12
N LYS A 154 13.31 -16.73 -7.13
CA LYS A 154 13.34 -16.30 -8.54
C LYS A 154 14.67 -15.61 -8.94
N GLY A 155 15.79 -16.13 -8.44
CA GLY A 155 17.13 -15.61 -8.75
C GLY A 155 17.55 -14.35 -7.99
N VAL A 156 16.72 -13.83 -7.07
CA VAL A 156 17.03 -12.66 -6.26
C VAL A 156 17.20 -13.06 -4.81
N ARG A 157 18.25 -12.57 -4.16
CA ARG A 157 18.43 -12.72 -2.71
C ARG A 157 17.40 -11.89 -1.96
N GLN A 158 16.85 -12.44 -0.89
CA GLN A 158 15.80 -11.82 -0.08
C GLN A 158 16.00 -12.18 1.38
N THR A 159 15.40 -11.38 2.28
CA THR A 159 15.34 -11.74 3.69
C THR A 159 14.53 -13.02 3.90
N PRO A 160 14.83 -13.86 4.90
CA PRO A 160 14.03 -15.04 5.22
C PRO A 160 12.69 -14.68 5.89
N TRP A 161 12.63 -13.49 6.47
CA TRP A 161 11.50 -12.98 7.24
C TRP A 161 10.82 -11.81 6.56
N SER A 162 9.56 -11.57 6.90
CA SER A 162 8.75 -10.46 6.41
C SER A 162 8.73 -9.31 7.40
N GLU A 163 8.52 -8.10 6.87
CA GLU A 163 8.23 -6.92 7.66
C GLU A 163 7.11 -6.11 6.98
N GLY A 164 5.99 -5.97 7.67
CA GLY A 164 4.83 -5.29 7.13
C GLY A 164 3.82 -4.94 8.23
N GLN A 165 2.68 -4.43 7.83
CA GLN A 165 1.68 -3.91 8.76
C GLN A 165 1.19 -4.95 9.79
N ASN A 166 1.06 -6.21 9.39
CA ASN A 166 0.50 -7.28 10.23
C ASN A 166 1.52 -8.36 10.61
N VAL A 167 2.77 -8.27 10.13
CA VAL A 167 3.81 -9.26 10.35
C VAL A 167 5.13 -8.52 10.57
N ARG A 168 5.56 -8.42 11.82
CA ARG A 168 6.81 -7.77 12.21
C ARG A 168 7.79 -8.83 12.68
N GLN A 169 8.73 -9.19 11.81
CA GLN A 169 9.74 -10.22 12.09
C GLN A 169 11.18 -9.67 12.05
N LEU A 170 11.43 -8.61 11.29
CA LEU A 170 12.76 -8.02 11.13
C LEU A 170 13.04 -6.95 12.18
N GLU A 171 12.07 -6.10 12.47
CA GLU A 171 12.19 -5.04 13.47
C GLU A 171 12.58 -5.57 14.87
N PRO A 172 11.96 -6.64 15.41
CA PRO A 172 12.36 -7.20 16.71
C PRO A 172 13.78 -7.76 16.75
N LEU A 173 14.36 -8.05 15.57
CA LEU A 173 15.74 -8.52 15.43
C LEU A 173 16.74 -7.37 15.22
N GLY A 174 16.28 -6.12 15.24
CA GLY A 174 17.12 -4.94 15.12
C GLY A 174 17.34 -4.46 13.68
N PHE A 175 16.61 -4.97 12.70
CA PHE A 175 16.73 -4.53 11.30
C PHE A 175 15.75 -3.40 11.00
N ILE A 176 16.23 -2.35 10.35
CA ILE A 176 15.42 -1.22 9.88
C ILE A 176 14.98 -1.48 8.44
N LYS A 177 13.67 -1.35 8.22
CA LYS A 177 13.09 -1.38 6.88
C LYS A 177 13.12 0.00 6.24
N PHE A 178 13.55 0.04 4.98
CA PHE A 178 13.40 1.20 4.10
C PHE A 178 12.32 0.88 3.09
N ASP A 179 11.27 1.69 3.02
CA ASP A 179 10.21 1.53 2.03
C ASP A 179 10.44 2.46 0.83
N ILE A 180 10.77 1.87 -0.30
CA ILE A 180 10.90 2.57 -1.58
C ILE A 180 9.53 2.55 -2.26
N LEU A 181 8.87 3.70 -2.26
CA LEU A 181 7.49 3.85 -2.74
C LEU A 181 7.47 4.32 -4.19
N GLY A 182 6.91 3.51 -5.09
CA GLY A 182 6.68 3.89 -6.48
C GLY A 182 5.45 4.78 -6.63
N LEU A 183 5.63 6.03 -7.03
CA LEU A 183 4.54 6.96 -7.29
C LEU A 183 4.30 7.14 -8.78
N SER A 184 3.11 6.77 -9.25
CA SER A 184 2.70 6.96 -10.65
C SER A 184 2.75 8.43 -11.08
N THR A 185 2.49 9.36 -10.17
CA THR A 185 2.59 10.79 -10.41
C THR A 185 4.03 11.21 -10.70
N LEU A 186 5.03 10.71 -9.95
CA LEU A 186 6.45 10.98 -10.23
C LEU A 186 6.85 10.40 -11.59
N ARG A 187 6.35 9.22 -11.95
CA ARG A 187 6.59 8.64 -13.27
C ARG A 187 6.00 9.48 -14.40
N MET A 188 4.78 10.00 -14.22
CA MET A 188 4.18 10.92 -15.20
C MET A 188 4.99 12.20 -15.35
N ILE A 189 5.51 12.77 -14.26
CA ILE A 189 6.36 13.97 -14.28
C ILE A 189 7.66 13.66 -15.03
N GLU A 190 8.33 12.56 -14.71
CA GLU A 190 9.54 12.12 -15.39
C GLU A 190 9.33 11.94 -16.90
N ASP A 191 8.27 11.22 -17.29
CA ASP A 191 7.94 11.01 -18.71
C ASP A 191 7.61 12.32 -19.44
N CYS A 192 6.94 13.26 -18.77
CA CYS A 192 6.65 14.57 -19.32
C CYS A 192 7.94 15.37 -19.58
N ILE A 193 8.82 15.43 -18.59
CA ILE A 193 10.13 16.13 -18.72
C ILE A 193 10.95 15.50 -19.86
N ARG A 194 11.01 14.17 -19.91
CA ARG A 194 11.70 13.43 -20.97
C ARG A 194 11.18 13.83 -22.36
N ARG A 195 9.88 13.90 -22.54
CA ARG A 195 9.25 14.32 -23.82
C ARG A 195 9.54 15.78 -24.15
N VAL A 196 9.55 16.67 -23.17
CA VAL A 196 9.91 18.07 -23.33
C VAL A 196 11.35 18.19 -23.81
N LEU A 197 12.29 17.49 -23.16
CA LEU A 197 13.70 17.51 -23.54
C LEU A 197 13.92 16.95 -24.96
N ILE A 198 13.24 15.87 -25.34
CA ILE A 198 13.28 15.32 -26.70
C ILE A 198 12.77 16.34 -27.72
N LYS A 199 11.66 17.03 -27.43
CA LYS A 199 11.13 18.09 -28.30
C LYS A 199 12.11 19.23 -28.48
N HIS A 200 12.97 19.48 -27.49
CA HIS A 200 14.02 20.50 -27.54
C HIS A 200 15.38 19.99 -28.04
N GLY A 201 15.43 18.83 -28.68
CA GLY A 201 16.58 18.32 -29.41
C GLY A 201 17.46 17.30 -28.66
N ALA A 202 17.07 16.86 -27.46
CA ALA A 202 17.76 15.73 -26.82
C ALA A 202 17.31 14.41 -27.44
N GLU A 203 18.22 13.59 -27.96
CA GLU A 203 17.85 12.29 -28.55
C GLU A 203 17.40 11.27 -27.47
N ASN A 204 18.20 11.17 -26.40
CA ASN A 204 17.92 10.25 -25.27
C ASN A 204 18.31 10.92 -23.95
N PRO A 205 17.39 11.69 -23.32
CA PRO A 205 17.70 12.41 -22.10
C PRO A 205 18.13 11.47 -20.97
N SER A 206 19.30 11.73 -20.39
CA SER A 206 19.80 11.04 -19.21
C SER A 206 19.01 11.43 -17.95
N PHE A 207 19.10 10.61 -16.91
CA PHE A 207 18.50 10.95 -15.60
C PHE A 207 19.02 12.29 -15.07
N ALA A 208 20.31 12.59 -15.22
CA ALA A 208 20.88 13.87 -14.80
C ALA A 208 20.25 15.07 -15.52
N GLN A 209 19.95 14.96 -16.80
CA GLN A 209 19.26 16.02 -17.55
C GLN A 209 17.80 16.17 -17.11
N ILE A 210 17.09 15.07 -16.84
CA ILE A 210 15.72 15.07 -16.32
C ILE A 210 15.69 15.72 -14.94
N LYS A 211 16.61 15.30 -14.05
CA LYS A 211 16.74 15.87 -12.71
C LYS A 211 17.07 17.36 -12.75
N SER A 212 18.00 17.78 -13.58
CA SER A 212 18.36 19.20 -13.74
C SER A 212 17.16 20.04 -14.22
N PHE A 213 16.37 19.52 -15.15
CA PHE A 213 15.13 20.18 -15.59
C PHE A 213 14.13 20.31 -14.46
N TYR A 214 13.93 19.23 -13.68
CA TYR A 214 13.05 19.23 -12.52
C TYR A 214 13.49 20.27 -11.48
N ASP A 215 14.78 20.24 -11.10
CA ASP A 215 15.33 21.13 -10.09
C ASP A 215 15.20 22.61 -10.49
N GLN A 216 15.29 22.92 -11.77
CA GLN A 216 15.21 24.30 -12.28
C GLN A 216 13.78 24.81 -12.48
N ASN A 217 12.79 23.92 -12.68
CA ASN A 217 11.45 24.34 -13.11
C ASN A 217 10.32 23.85 -12.21
N LEU A 218 10.49 22.75 -11.49
CA LEU A 218 9.41 22.06 -10.75
C LEU A 218 9.75 21.79 -9.29
N HIS A 219 10.98 22.11 -8.84
CA HIS A 219 11.35 21.92 -7.45
C HIS A 219 10.47 22.80 -6.53
N PRO A 220 10.07 22.32 -5.33
CA PRO A 220 9.25 23.09 -4.39
C PRO A 220 9.79 24.49 -4.06
N ASP A 221 11.10 24.69 -4.11
CA ASP A 221 11.73 26.00 -3.89
C ASP A 221 11.64 26.95 -5.11
N VAL A 222 11.20 26.44 -6.26
CA VAL A 222 11.10 27.20 -7.52
C VAL A 222 9.65 27.52 -7.89
N ILE A 223 8.73 26.57 -7.66
CA ILE A 223 7.31 26.77 -7.97
C ILE A 223 6.63 27.62 -6.91
N ASP A 224 5.65 28.41 -7.34
CA ASP A 224 4.82 29.18 -6.43
C ASP A 224 3.76 28.28 -5.76
N LEU A 225 4.03 27.85 -4.52
CA LEU A 225 3.12 27.05 -3.72
C LEU A 225 1.89 27.84 -3.20
N ASN A 226 1.87 29.16 -3.39
CA ASN A 226 0.75 30.02 -2.98
C ASN A 226 -0.10 30.48 -4.17
N ASN A 227 0.08 29.91 -5.36
CA ASN A 227 -0.71 30.23 -6.52
C ASN A 227 -2.19 29.89 -6.30
N GLU A 228 -3.04 30.91 -6.09
CA GLU A 228 -4.47 30.76 -5.81
C GLU A 228 -5.21 30.02 -6.93
N GLU A 229 -4.83 30.23 -8.20
CA GLU A 229 -5.46 29.56 -9.34
C GLU A 229 -5.37 28.03 -9.26
N VAL A 230 -4.31 27.49 -8.65
CA VAL A 230 -4.15 26.04 -8.47
C VAL A 230 -5.19 25.53 -7.48
N TYR A 231 -5.40 26.22 -6.37
CA TYR A 231 -6.38 25.80 -5.36
C TYR A 231 -7.80 25.94 -5.87
N GLU A 232 -8.14 27.05 -6.50
CA GLU A 232 -9.47 27.31 -7.06
C GLU A 232 -9.81 26.36 -8.20
N ASN A 233 -8.97 26.31 -9.24
CA ASN A 233 -9.26 25.55 -10.45
C ASN A 233 -9.10 24.02 -10.32
N ILE A 234 -8.38 23.54 -9.32
CA ILE A 234 -8.14 22.10 -9.12
C ILE A 234 -8.91 21.59 -7.90
N PHE A 235 -8.60 22.09 -6.71
CA PHE A 235 -9.15 21.53 -5.47
C PHE A 235 -10.60 21.95 -5.23
N HIS A 236 -10.96 23.21 -5.46
CA HIS A 236 -12.33 23.70 -5.28
C HIS A 236 -13.25 23.15 -6.36
N GLU A 237 -12.82 23.13 -7.62
CA GLU A 237 -13.60 22.55 -8.73
C GLU A 237 -13.61 21.01 -8.73
N GLY A 238 -12.65 20.36 -8.09
CA GLY A 238 -12.57 18.91 -7.99
C GLY A 238 -12.00 18.25 -9.22
N LYS A 239 -10.93 18.77 -9.78
CA LYS A 239 -10.16 18.19 -10.89
C LYS A 239 -9.04 17.31 -10.35
N TRP A 240 -9.36 16.06 -10.01
CA TRP A 240 -8.50 15.17 -9.24
C TRP A 240 -7.53 14.32 -10.07
N ALA A 241 -7.59 14.41 -11.40
CA ALA A 241 -6.74 13.59 -12.27
C ALA A 241 -5.25 13.89 -12.02
N GLY A 242 -4.49 12.85 -11.64
CA GLY A 242 -3.05 12.95 -11.35
C GLY A 242 -2.68 13.53 -9.99
N ILE A 243 -3.65 13.88 -9.15
CA ILE A 243 -3.38 14.40 -7.80
C ILE A 243 -3.16 13.23 -6.85
N PHE A 244 -1.95 13.13 -6.29
CA PHE A 244 -1.58 12.10 -5.35
C PHE A 244 -2.46 12.11 -4.10
N GLN A 245 -2.86 10.94 -3.62
CA GLN A 245 -3.75 10.69 -2.45
C GLN A 245 -5.20 11.19 -2.59
N PHE A 246 -5.59 11.80 -3.71
CA PHE A 246 -6.98 12.23 -3.96
C PHE A 246 -7.69 11.33 -4.98
N THR A 247 -7.40 10.03 -4.98
CA THR A 247 -8.07 9.02 -5.82
C THR A 247 -9.38 8.52 -5.21
N GLU A 248 -9.52 8.57 -3.88
CA GLU A 248 -10.73 8.12 -3.18
C GLU A 248 -11.75 9.25 -3.05
N LYS A 249 -13.02 8.92 -3.31
CA LYS A 249 -14.12 9.88 -3.26
C LYS A 249 -14.24 10.58 -1.90
N GLY A 250 -14.01 9.87 -0.80
CA GLY A 250 -14.05 10.45 0.53
C GLY A 250 -13.01 11.56 0.74
N ALA A 251 -11.78 11.37 0.25
CA ALA A 251 -10.72 12.39 0.29
C ALA A 251 -11.10 13.60 -0.58
N GLN A 252 -11.64 13.35 -1.77
CA GLN A 252 -12.11 14.38 -2.70
C GLN A 252 -13.25 15.21 -2.09
N ASP A 253 -14.25 14.56 -1.52
CA ASP A 253 -15.39 15.23 -0.89
C ASP A 253 -14.97 16.04 0.35
N PHE A 254 -13.97 15.54 1.10
CA PHE A 254 -13.41 16.29 2.23
C PHE A 254 -12.67 17.55 1.75
N ALA A 255 -11.78 17.43 0.75
CA ALA A 255 -11.04 18.56 0.20
C ALA A 255 -11.98 19.62 -0.41
N LYS A 256 -13.04 19.20 -1.12
CA LYS A 256 -14.07 20.12 -1.62
C LYS A 256 -14.76 20.90 -0.53
N ARG A 257 -15.07 20.27 0.60
CA ARG A 257 -15.71 20.96 1.75
C ARG A 257 -14.73 21.88 2.47
N ALA A 258 -13.46 21.49 2.55
CA ALA A 258 -12.43 22.28 3.23
C ALA A 258 -11.96 23.50 2.41
N GLN A 259 -12.12 23.48 1.07
CA GLN A 259 -11.73 24.60 0.19
C GLN A 259 -10.29 25.07 0.48
N PRO A 260 -9.26 24.21 0.32
CA PRO A 260 -7.89 24.54 0.69
C PRO A 260 -7.37 25.74 -0.08
N LYS A 261 -6.59 26.60 0.58
CA LYS A 261 -6.00 27.84 0.01
C LYS A 261 -4.48 27.84 0.05
N SER A 262 -3.88 26.80 0.64
CA SER A 262 -2.44 26.69 0.81
C SER A 262 -1.98 25.23 0.82
N ILE A 263 -0.68 25.03 0.62
CA ILE A 263 -0.07 23.69 0.77
C ILE A 263 -0.22 23.16 2.19
N ILE A 264 -0.31 24.03 3.19
CA ILE A 264 -0.55 23.67 4.58
C ILE A 264 -1.93 23.04 4.77
N ASP A 265 -2.94 23.60 4.08
CA ASP A 265 -4.30 23.04 4.11
C ASP A 265 -4.34 21.67 3.44
N ILE A 266 -3.63 21.49 2.32
CA ILE A 266 -3.49 20.18 1.67
C ILE A 266 -2.83 19.17 2.61
N ALA A 267 -1.74 19.56 3.29
CA ALA A 267 -1.06 18.73 4.28
C ALA A 267 -1.98 18.39 5.47
N ALA A 268 -2.78 19.33 5.93
CA ALA A 268 -3.77 19.10 6.99
C ALA A 268 -4.86 18.10 6.52
N ILE A 269 -5.43 18.28 5.34
CA ILE A 269 -6.45 17.41 4.75
C ILE A 269 -5.92 15.99 4.63
N THR A 270 -4.73 15.78 4.08
CA THR A 270 -4.12 14.46 3.92
C THR A 270 -3.78 13.80 5.26
N SER A 271 -3.42 14.59 6.27
CA SER A 271 -3.14 14.10 7.62
C SER A 271 -4.40 13.71 8.40
N ILE A 272 -5.51 14.43 8.16
CA ILE A 272 -6.80 14.16 8.79
C ILE A 272 -7.53 13.01 8.11
N TYR A 273 -7.34 12.83 6.79
CA TYR A 273 -7.96 11.74 6.04
C TYR A 273 -7.29 10.39 6.32
N ARG A 274 -7.36 9.98 7.60
CA ARG A 274 -6.87 8.67 8.09
C ARG A 274 -7.94 8.06 9.00
N PRO A 275 -7.99 6.72 9.13
CA PRO A 275 -9.05 6.04 9.90
C PRO A 275 -9.24 6.57 11.33
N GLY A 276 -8.17 6.86 12.06
CA GLY A 276 -8.21 7.40 13.42
C GLY A 276 -8.89 8.78 13.50
N PRO A 277 -8.33 9.82 12.87
CA PRO A 277 -8.94 11.17 12.88
C PRO A 277 -10.35 11.21 12.29
N LEU A 278 -10.63 10.45 11.21
CA LEU A 278 -11.97 10.38 10.63
C LEU A 278 -13.00 9.78 11.60
N SER A 279 -12.64 8.72 12.32
CA SER A 279 -13.53 8.11 13.31
C SER A 279 -13.81 9.04 14.49
N ALA A 280 -12.88 9.93 14.82
CA ALA A 280 -13.04 10.97 15.82
C ALA A 280 -13.77 12.24 15.32
N GLY A 281 -14.13 12.30 14.03
CA GLY A 281 -14.85 13.44 13.44
C GLY A 281 -14.00 14.69 13.25
N VAL A 282 -12.67 14.56 13.22
CA VAL A 282 -11.73 15.69 13.07
C VAL A 282 -11.90 16.39 11.73
N ASP A 283 -12.30 15.67 10.67
CA ASP A 283 -12.60 16.24 9.35
C ASP A 283 -13.72 17.29 9.43
N LYS A 284 -14.77 17.03 10.20
CA LYS A 284 -15.89 17.97 10.39
C LYS A 284 -15.49 19.19 11.21
N GLN A 285 -14.68 18.97 12.26
CA GLN A 285 -14.16 20.05 13.09
C GLN A 285 -13.23 20.96 12.28
N TYR A 286 -12.37 20.37 11.46
CA TYR A 286 -11.47 21.14 10.58
C TYR A 286 -12.23 22.00 9.59
N VAL A 287 -13.22 21.43 8.87
CA VAL A 287 -14.07 22.18 7.94
C VAL A 287 -14.81 23.33 8.64
N ALA A 288 -15.32 23.11 9.84
CA ALA A 288 -16.00 24.15 10.61
C ALA A 288 -15.06 25.27 11.13
N ALA A 289 -13.77 24.98 11.29
CA ALA A 289 -12.80 25.95 11.78
C ALA A 289 -12.17 26.80 10.65
N ILE A 290 -12.13 26.27 9.42
CA ILE A 290 -11.47 26.92 8.27
C ILE A 290 -12.46 27.76 7.43
N ASN A 291 -13.76 27.46 7.49
CA ASN A 291 -14.87 28.20 6.84
C ASN A 291 -15.57 29.12 7.83
#